data_44febc87d25399727b867d3b343e660f
#
_entry.id   44febc87d25399727b867d3b343e660f
#
_cell.length_a   1.000
_cell.length_b   1.000
_cell.length_c   1.000
_cell.angle_alpha   90.00
_cell.angle_beta   90.00
_cell.angle_gamma   90.00
#
_symmetry.space_group_name_H-M   'P 1'
#
loop_
_entity.id
_entity.type
_entity.pdbx_description
1 polymer ?
#
loop_
_entity_poly.entity_id
_entity_poly.type
_entity_poly.pdbx_seq_one_letter_code
_entity_poly.pdbx_strand_id
1 'polypeptide(L)'
;MALAIFDLDNTLLGGDSDYLWGRYLAENSIVDPQSYHDTNLAFYHDYQSGQLDINAFLQFVFEPLAKNSMQDLLNWRADYLQQKILPIILPKGRDLIEHHRQQGDILLIITATNSFLTTPIAELLGIDNLIATDPEMIDGRYTGQVLGVPSFQHGKVVRLKHWLSEHQHDLQGSYFYSDSHNDLPLLEQVDTPIAVDPDDKLAEVARQRDWKILSLRE
;
A
#
# COMPACT_ATOMS: atom_id res chain seq x y z
N MET A 1 -9.92 17.01 -15.17
CA MET A 1 -9.10 16.51 -14.06
C MET A 1 -9.17 15.01 -14.10
N ALA A 2 -8.05 14.36 -14.37
CA ALA A 2 -7.98 12.90 -14.36
C ALA A 2 -7.73 12.40 -12.91
N LEU A 3 -7.89 11.11 -12.68
CA LEU A 3 -7.52 10.47 -11.44
C LEU A 3 -6.17 9.78 -11.61
N ALA A 4 -5.16 10.22 -10.86
CA ALA A 4 -3.84 9.58 -10.81
C ALA A 4 -3.79 8.71 -9.55
N ILE A 5 -3.84 7.41 -9.75
CA ILE A 5 -3.84 6.39 -8.71
C ILE A 5 -2.44 5.79 -8.59
N PHE A 6 -1.96 5.66 -7.37
CA PHE A 6 -0.64 5.08 -7.08
C PHE A 6 -0.80 3.92 -6.11
N ASP A 7 -0.22 2.77 -6.43
CA ASP A 7 0.17 1.85 -5.39
C ASP A 7 1.32 2.43 -4.56
N LEU A 8 1.55 1.93 -3.37
CA LEU A 8 2.52 2.50 -2.43
C LEU A 8 3.82 1.70 -2.38
N ASP A 9 3.70 0.45 -1.92
CA ASP A 9 4.84 -0.41 -1.62
C ASP A 9 5.52 -0.88 -2.90
N ASN A 10 6.85 -0.78 -2.96
CA ASN A 10 7.65 -1.01 -4.16
C ASN A 10 7.30 -0.15 -5.39
N THR A 11 6.31 0.73 -5.30
CA THR A 11 5.91 1.69 -6.35
C THR A 11 6.39 3.10 -6.02
N LEU A 12 5.83 3.76 -4.99
CA LEU A 12 6.30 5.08 -4.50
C LEU A 12 7.39 4.94 -3.44
N LEU A 13 7.46 3.79 -2.79
CA LEU A 13 8.50 3.40 -1.85
C LEU A 13 9.44 2.38 -2.51
N GLY A 14 10.73 2.43 -2.18
CA GLY A 14 11.73 1.44 -2.60
C GLY A 14 11.73 0.15 -1.76
N GLY A 15 10.60 -0.18 -1.13
CA GLY A 15 10.41 -1.37 -0.30
C GLY A 15 8.96 -1.53 0.14
N ASP A 16 8.69 -2.55 0.95
CA ASP A 16 7.37 -2.90 1.45
C ASP A 16 7.20 -2.39 2.89
N SER A 17 6.24 -1.48 3.09
CA SER A 17 6.01 -0.81 4.38
C SER A 17 5.47 -1.76 5.45
N ASP A 18 4.64 -2.73 5.10
CA ASP A 18 4.10 -3.70 6.08
C ASP A 18 5.19 -4.68 6.53
N TYR A 19 5.98 -5.21 5.58
CA TYR A 19 7.13 -6.06 5.90
C TYR A 19 8.15 -5.34 6.79
N LEU A 20 8.45 -4.08 6.48
CA LEU A 20 9.39 -3.27 7.27
C LEU A 20 8.85 -2.92 8.66
N TRP A 21 7.53 -2.77 8.82
CA TRP A 21 6.91 -2.62 10.13
C TRP A 21 7.11 -3.86 10.99
N GLY A 22 6.84 -5.04 10.44
CA GLY A 22 7.10 -6.31 11.14
C GLY A 22 8.57 -6.46 11.53
N ARG A 23 9.49 -6.09 10.65
CA ARG A 23 10.92 -6.04 10.97
C ARG A 23 11.24 -5.07 12.12
N TYR A 24 10.68 -3.86 12.07
CA TYR A 24 10.86 -2.87 13.12
C TYR A 24 10.39 -3.40 14.49
N LEU A 25 9.22 -4.02 14.54
CA LEU A 25 8.70 -4.62 15.78
C LEU A 25 9.63 -5.71 16.34
N ALA A 26 10.14 -6.57 15.48
CA ALA A 26 11.08 -7.63 15.86
C ALA A 26 12.44 -7.06 16.32
N GLU A 27 13.03 -6.14 15.55
CA GLU A 27 14.33 -5.49 15.85
C GLU A 27 14.31 -4.73 17.20
N ASN A 28 13.14 -4.20 17.59
CA ASN A 28 12.96 -3.50 18.86
C ASN A 28 12.41 -4.40 19.99
N SER A 29 12.33 -5.72 19.77
CA SER A 29 11.82 -6.70 20.76
C SER A 29 10.41 -6.38 21.28
N ILE A 30 9.58 -5.73 20.46
CA ILE A 30 8.17 -5.45 20.75
C ILE A 30 7.35 -6.73 20.60
N VAL A 31 7.78 -7.59 19.70
CA VAL A 31 7.28 -8.95 19.47
C VAL A 31 8.43 -9.95 19.66
N ASP A 32 8.14 -11.25 19.69
CA ASP A 32 9.23 -12.25 19.70
C ASP A 32 10.04 -12.16 18.39
N PRO A 33 11.34 -11.81 18.46
CA PRO A 33 12.10 -11.44 17.26
C PRO A 33 12.19 -12.57 16.23
N GLN A 34 12.37 -13.82 16.67
CA GLN A 34 12.61 -14.93 15.75
C GLN A 34 11.31 -15.43 15.11
N SER A 35 10.33 -15.77 15.92
CA SER A 35 9.07 -16.33 15.43
C SER A 35 8.29 -15.33 14.58
N TYR A 36 8.32 -14.05 14.96
CA TYR A 36 7.65 -13.00 14.20
C TYR A 36 8.36 -12.73 12.87
N HIS A 37 9.69 -12.70 12.86
CA HIS A 37 10.48 -12.54 11.64
C HIS A 37 10.20 -13.66 10.63
N ASP A 38 10.22 -14.91 11.08
CA ASP A 38 10.02 -16.07 10.20
C ASP A 38 8.62 -16.06 9.59
N THR A 39 7.59 -15.74 10.40
CA THR A 39 6.21 -15.63 9.93
C THR A 39 6.02 -14.45 8.96
N ASN A 40 6.59 -13.29 9.28
CA ASN A 40 6.53 -12.09 8.43
C ASN A 40 7.18 -12.35 7.07
N LEU A 41 8.33 -13.02 7.05
CA LEU A 41 9.02 -13.40 5.82
C LEU A 41 8.21 -14.40 4.99
N ALA A 42 7.55 -15.37 5.62
CA ALA A 42 6.69 -16.33 4.93
C ALA A 42 5.53 -15.61 4.22
N PHE A 43 4.81 -14.73 4.91
CA PHE A 43 3.74 -13.93 4.30
C PHE A 43 4.24 -13.01 3.16
N TYR A 44 5.43 -12.45 3.30
CA TYR A 44 6.03 -11.65 2.21
C TYR A 44 6.29 -12.50 0.96
N HIS A 45 6.77 -13.74 1.11
CA HIS A 45 6.93 -14.67 -0.02
C HIS A 45 5.59 -15.10 -0.62
N ASP A 46 4.57 -15.34 0.20
CA ASP A 46 3.22 -15.67 -0.26
C ASP A 46 2.61 -14.50 -1.06
N TYR A 47 2.82 -13.25 -0.62
CA TYR A 47 2.43 -12.05 -1.37
C TYR A 47 3.12 -11.98 -2.74
N GLN A 48 4.44 -12.17 -2.78
CA GLN A 48 5.22 -12.13 -4.02
C GLN A 48 4.81 -13.24 -5.00
N SER A 49 4.42 -14.42 -4.49
CA SER A 49 3.95 -15.53 -5.33
C SER A 49 2.50 -15.38 -5.79
N GLY A 50 1.73 -14.47 -5.19
CA GLY A 50 0.29 -14.29 -5.39
C GLY A 50 -0.58 -15.32 -4.67
N GLN A 51 -0.03 -15.99 -3.65
CA GLN A 51 -0.71 -17.05 -2.87
C GLN A 51 -1.11 -16.59 -1.46
N LEU A 52 -1.00 -15.31 -1.16
CA LEU A 52 -1.27 -14.76 0.16
C LEU A 52 -2.72 -15.03 0.60
N ASP A 53 -2.89 -15.72 1.73
CA ASP A 53 -4.14 -15.70 2.48
C ASP A 53 -4.25 -14.37 3.22
N ILE A 54 -5.00 -13.44 2.64
CA ILE A 54 -5.14 -12.08 3.16
C ILE A 54 -5.74 -12.07 4.57
N ASN A 55 -6.65 -13.00 4.92
CA ASN A 55 -7.26 -13.03 6.25
C ASN A 55 -6.26 -13.50 7.30
N ALA A 56 -5.49 -14.55 7.03
CA ALA A 56 -4.44 -15.02 7.92
C ALA A 56 -3.35 -13.94 8.11
N PHE A 57 -2.96 -13.25 7.04
CA PHE A 57 -2.02 -12.14 7.09
C PHE A 57 -2.54 -10.99 7.95
N LEU A 58 -3.78 -10.54 7.75
CA LEU A 58 -4.36 -9.42 8.52
C LEU A 58 -4.49 -9.76 10.01
N GLN A 59 -4.83 -11.00 10.36
CA GLN A 59 -4.80 -11.44 11.76
C GLN A 59 -3.41 -11.31 12.38
N PHE A 60 -2.39 -11.70 11.64
CA PHE A 60 -0.99 -11.59 12.08
C PHE A 60 -0.55 -10.14 12.28
N VAL A 61 -0.74 -9.27 11.30
CA VAL A 61 -0.26 -7.88 11.36
C VAL A 61 -1.08 -6.99 12.28
N PHE A 62 -2.34 -7.34 12.56
CA PHE A 62 -3.19 -6.59 13.48
C PHE A 62 -3.09 -7.04 14.94
N GLU A 63 -2.50 -8.22 15.20
CA GLU A 63 -2.29 -8.70 16.56
C GLU A 63 -1.47 -7.73 17.43
N PRO A 64 -0.32 -7.18 16.96
CA PRO A 64 0.40 -6.15 17.72
C PRO A 64 -0.40 -4.87 17.94
N LEU A 65 -1.26 -4.47 16.98
CA LEU A 65 -2.12 -3.30 17.14
C LEU A 65 -3.14 -3.51 18.27
N ALA A 66 -3.75 -4.69 18.32
CA ALA A 66 -4.75 -5.03 19.34
C ALA A 66 -4.18 -5.20 20.76
N LYS A 67 -2.92 -5.67 20.85
CA LYS A 67 -2.28 -5.99 22.14
C LYS A 67 -1.66 -4.79 22.85
N ASN A 68 -1.44 -3.68 22.15
CA ASN A 68 -0.67 -2.56 22.68
C ASN A 68 -1.52 -1.28 22.83
N SER A 69 -1.06 -0.36 23.66
CA SER A 69 -1.75 0.91 23.85
C SER A 69 -1.60 1.80 22.60
N MET A 70 -2.60 2.65 22.34
CA MET A 70 -2.51 3.61 21.23
C MET A 70 -1.27 4.52 21.37
N GLN A 71 -0.92 4.91 22.59
CA GLN A 71 0.25 5.76 22.82
C GLN A 71 1.56 5.07 22.41
N ASP A 72 1.74 3.79 22.76
CA ASP A 72 2.92 3.02 22.37
C ASP A 72 2.96 2.82 20.85
N LEU A 73 1.83 2.46 20.25
CA LEU A 73 1.71 2.28 18.80
C LEU A 73 2.08 3.57 18.04
N LEU A 74 1.61 4.72 18.49
CA LEU A 74 1.93 6.01 17.86
C LEU A 74 3.42 6.37 18.03
N ASN A 75 4.01 6.11 19.19
CA ASN A 75 5.43 6.34 19.44
C ASN A 75 6.30 5.46 18.52
N TRP A 76 6.00 4.15 18.45
CA TRP A 76 6.70 3.21 17.57
C TRP A 76 6.53 3.56 16.10
N ARG A 77 5.33 3.93 15.69
CA ARG A 77 5.06 4.36 14.30
C ARG A 77 5.88 5.60 13.93
N ALA A 78 5.97 6.59 14.84
CA ALA A 78 6.76 7.79 14.57
C ALA A 78 8.24 7.46 14.37
N ASP A 79 8.81 6.59 15.20
CA ASP A 79 10.19 6.13 15.09
C ASP A 79 10.41 5.27 13.83
N TYR A 80 9.49 4.34 13.55
CA TYR A 80 9.48 3.53 12.33
C TYR A 80 9.48 4.38 11.06
N LEU A 81 8.65 5.42 10.98
CA LEU A 81 8.61 6.32 9.83
C LEU A 81 9.97 6.97 9.56
N GLN A 82 10.66 7.40 10.62
CA GLN A 82 11.99 8.01 10.51
C GLN A 82 13.06 6.99 10.07
N GLN A 83 13.05 5.80 10.66
CA GLN A 83 14.12 4.82 10.45
C GLN A 83 13.94 3.98 9.18
N LYS A 84 12.68 3.65 8.82
CA LYS A 84 12.40 2.66 7.78
C LYS A 84 11.73 3.26 6.55
N ILE A 85 10.89 4.29 6.69
CA ILE A 85 10.10 4.80 5.57
C ILE A 85 10.79 5.97 4.88
N LEU A 86 11.21 6.99 5.62
CA LEU A 86 11.84 8.16 4.99
C LEU A 86 13.02 7.81 4.07
N PRO A 87 13.90 6.85 4.44
CA PRO A 87 15.04 6.48 3.58
C PRO A 87 14.66 5.80 2.26
N ILE A 88 13.46 5.24 2.15
CA ILE A 88 13.02 4.48 0.98
C ILE A 88 11.97 5.21 0.12
N ILE A 89 11.57 6.42 0.48
CA ILE A 89 10.73 7.24 -0.40
C ILE A 89 11.51 7.55 -1.68
N LEU A 90 10.95 7.18 -2.83
CA LEU A 90 11.61 7.34 -4.11
C LEU A 90 11.52 8.79 -4.60
N PRO A 91 12.66 9.47 -4.89
CA PRO A 91 12.65 10.84 -5.39
C PRO A 91 11.85 11.01 -6.67
N LYS A 92 12.02 10.11 -7.65
CA LYS A 92 11.24 10.14 -8.90
C LYS A 92 9.75 9.85 -8.67
N GLY A 93 9.38 9.14 -7.60
CA GLY A 93 7.99 9.00 -7.17
C GLY A 93 7.40 10.35 -6.76
N ARG A 94 8.17 11.16 -6.02
CA ARG A 94 7.76 12.54 -5.68
C ARG A 94 7.63 13.43 -6.92
N ASP A 95 8.55 13.33 -7.87
CA ASP A 95 8.50 14.08 -9.13
C ASP A 95 7.27 13.70 -9.96
N LEU A 96 6.90 12.41 -9.98
CA LEU A 96 5.71 11.90 -10.64
C LEU A 96 4.42 12.43 -9.99
N ILE A 97 4.34 12.42 -8.67
CA ILE A 97 3.23 12.98 -7.90
C ILE A 97 3.08 14.47 -8.24
N GLU A 98 4.18 15.22 -8.21
CA GLU A 98 4.18 16.64 -8.50
C GLU A 98 3.78 16.95 -9.95
N HIS A 99 4.19 16.13 -10.91
CA HIS A 99 3.76 16.23 -12.30
C HIS A 99 2.23 16.17 -12.44
N HIS A 100 1.57 15.18 -11.83
CA HIS A 100 0.11 15.06 -11.82
C HIS A 100 -0.57 16.21 -11.08
N ARG A 101 0.01 16.65 -9.95
CA ARG A 101 -0.50 17.80 -9.20
C ARG A 101 -0.51 19.07 -10.05
N GLN A 102 0.56 19.33 -10.82
CA GLN A 102 0.64 20.49 -11.72
C GLN A 102 -0.35 20.42 -12.90
N GLN A 103 -0.76 19.23 -13.30
CA GLN A 103 -1.83 19.04 -14.29
C GLN A 103 -3.23 19.23 -13.70
N GLY A 104 -3.34 19.39 -12.39
CA GLY A 104 -4.60 19.49 -11.68
C GLY A 104 -5.33 18.15 -11.53
N ASP A 105 -4.61 17.05 -11.62
CA ASP A 105 -5.16 15.71 -11.42
C ASP A 105 -5.45 15.44 -9.95
N ILE A 106 -6.43 14.59 -9.68
CA ILE A 106 -6.74 14.12 -8.32
C ILE A 106 -5.77 12.99 -8.02
N LEU A 107 -5.04 13.13 -6.91
CA LEU A 107 -4.06 12.16 -6.46
C LEU A 107 -4.69 11.21 -5.46
N LEU A 108 -4.50 9.90 -5.63
CA LEU A 108 -5.03 8.85 -4.77
C LEU A 108 -3.99 7.76 -4.57
N ILE A 109 -3.68 7.41 -3.34
CA ILE A 109 -2.96 6.17 -3.01
C ILE A 109 -3.98 5.06 -2.80
N ILE A 110 -3.73 3.88 -3.41
CA ILE A 110 -4.47 2.65 -3.13
C ILE A 110 -3.49 1.51 -2.81
N THR A 111 -3.52 1.02 -1.57
CA THR A 111 -2.55 0.05 -1.06
C THR A 111 -3.19 -1.08 -0.27
N ALA A 112 -2.57 -2.25 -0.25
CA ALA A 112 -2.99 -3.37 0.59
C ALA A 112 -2.61 -3.16 2.06
N THR A 113 -1.55 -2.41 2.33
CA THR A 113 -1.06 -2.09 3.67
C THR A 113 -2.10 -1.30 4.46
N ASN A 114 -2.09 -1.48 5.76
CA ASN A 114 -3.12 -0.94 6.65
C ASN A 114 -3.02 0.59 6.84
N SER A 115 -4.20 1.23 7.08
CA SER A 115 -4.31 2.69 7.22
C SER A 115 -3.57 3.24 8.44
N PHE A 116 -3.34 2.44 9.50
CA PHE A 116 -2.53 2.88 10.64
C PHE A 116 -1.10 3.27 10.21
N LEU A 117 -0.49 2.52 9.30
CA LEU A 117 0.85 2.80 8.77
C LEU A 117 0.82 3.80 7.62
N THR A 118 -0.14 3.66 6.71
CA THR A 118 -0.09 4.35 5.42
C THR A 118 -0.64 5.76 5.44
N THR A 119 -1.52 6.11 6.40
CA THR A 119 -2.01 7.49 6.54
C THR A 119 -0.87 8.51 6.68
N PRO A 120 0.06 8.38 7.64
CA PRO A 120 1.17 9.33 7.75
C PRO A 120 2.16 9.25 6.56
N ILE A 121 2.24 8.12 5.86
CA ILE A 121 3.06 8.01 4.64
C ILE A 121 2.42 8.83 3.50
N ALA A 122 1.10 8.75 3.33
CA ALA A 122 0.38 9.58 2.37
C ALA A 122 0.55 11.07 2.66
N GLU A 123 0.48 11.48 3.93
CA GLU A 123 0.77 12.85 4.39
C GLU A 123 2.20 13.29 4.02
N LEU A 124 3.21 12.45 4.23
CA LEU A 124 4.60 12.70 3.83
C LEU A 124 4.80 12.86 2.32
N LEU A 125 3.94 12.24 1.52
CA LEU A 125 3.92 12.34 0.06
C LEU A 125 3.02 13.50 -0.42
N GLY A 126 2.28 14.14 0.48
CA GLY A 126 1.35 15.23 0.15
C GLY A 126 0.14 14.77 -0.64
N ILE A 127 -0.34 13.54 -0.43
CA ILE A 127 -1.52 12.97 -1.08
C ILE A 127 -2.63 12.84 -0.04
N ASP A 128 -3.74 13.55 -0.25
CA ASP A 128 -4.85 13.62 0.71
C ASP A 128 -5.81 12.42 0.60
N ASN A 129 -5.88 11.77 -0.56
CA ASN A 129 -6.78 10.65 -0.77
C ASN A 129 -6.04 9.32 -0.61
N LEU A 130 -6.55 8.47 0.27
CA LEU A 130 -5.97 7.16 0.58
C LEU A 130 -7.06 6.11 0.66
N ILE A 131 -6.87 5.00 -0.04
CA ILE A 131 -7.60 3.75 0.12
C ILE A 131 -6.61 2.71 0.62
N ALA A 132 -6.76 2.29 1.87
CA ALA A 132 -5.90 1.31 2.53
C ALA A 132 -6.75 0.20 3.15
N THR A 133 -6.16 -0.85 3.67
CA THR A 133 -6.90 -1.81 4.49
C THR A 133 -7.10 -1.20 5.90
N ASP A 134 -8.34 -1.13 6.36
CA ASP A 134 -8.64 -0.48 7.64
C ASP A 134 -8.70 -1.48 8.79
N PRO A 135 -7.84 -1.36 9.81
CA PRO A 135 -8.00 -2.11 11.05
C PRO A 135 -9.20 -1.57 11.84
N GLU A 136 -10.07 -2.49 12.32
CA GLU A 136 -11.23 -2.11 13.11
C GLU A 136 -10.81 -1.51 14.45
N MET A 137 -11.50 -0.42 14.83
CA MET A 137 -11.28 0.25 16.11
C MET A 137 -12.62 0.40 16.87
N ILE A 138 -12.64 0.00 18.15
CA ILE A 138 -13.78 0.18 19.06
C ILE A 138 -13.26 0.88 20.32
N ASP A 139 -13.94 1.93 20.73
CA ASP A 139 -13.61 2.74 21.93
C ASP A 139 -12.13 3.17 21.99
N GLY A 140 -11.56 3.55 20.84
CA GLY A 140 -10.17 4.04 20.72
C GLY A 140 -9.10 2.95 20.80
N ARG A 141 -9.47 1.67 20.64
CA ARG A 141 -8.57 0.52 20.61
C ARG A 141 -8.77 -0.32 19.37
N TYR A 142 -7.70 -0.80 18.79
CA TYR A 142 -7.77 -1.77 17.71
C TYR A 142 -8.27 -3.11 18.24
N THR A 143 -9.17 -3.76 17.49
CA THR A 143 -9.75 -5.06 17.87
C THR A 143 -8.94 -6.25 17.36
N GLY A 144 -8.03 -6.01 16.40
CA GLY A 144 -7.34 -7.07 15.67
C GLY A 144 -8.12 -7.59 14.46
N GLN A 145 -9.29 -7.01 14.16
CA GLN A 145 -10.11 -7.36 13.01
C GLN A 145 -9.96 -6.31 11.90
N VAL A 146 -10.32 -6.69 10.68
CA VAL A 146 -10.43 -5.77 9.55
C VAL A 146 -11.80 -5.14 9.50
N LEU A 147 -11.86 -3.84 9.21
CA LEU A 147 -13.09 -3.12 8.94
C LEU A 147 -13.42 -3.17 7.44
N GLY A 148 -14.48 -3.87 7.07
CA GLY A 148 -14.95 -3.96 5.69
C GLY A 148 -14.09 -4.85 4.81
N VAL A 149 -13.92 -4.48 3.53
CA VAL A 149 -13.19 -5.26 2.52
C VAL A 149 -11.71 -4.89 2.53
N PRO A 150 -10.77 -5.87 2.67
CA PRO A 150 -9.35 -5.60 2.51
C PRO A 150 -9.02 -4.99 1.14
N SER A 151 -8.12 -4.02 1.10
CA SER A 151 -7.67 -3.36 -0.13
C SER A 151 -6.60 -4.20 -0.84
N PHE A 152 -6.93 -5.46 -1.19
CA PHE A 152 -6.03 -6.42 -1.82
C PHE A 152 -6.67 -7.03 -3.06
N GLN A 153 -5.91 -7.15 -4.16
CA GLN A 153 -6.36 -7.71 -5.44
C GLN A 153 -7.72 -7.10 -5.88
N HIS A 154 -8.75 -7.93 -6.05
CA HIS A 154 -10.10 -7.47 -6.40
C HIS A 154 -10.72 -6.53 -5.35
N GLY A 155 -10.29 -6.61 -4.09
CA GLY A 155 -10.71 -5.70 -3.03
C GLY A 155 -10.35 -4.24 -3.33
N LYS A 156 -9.19 -3.96 -3.98
CA LYS A 156 -8.86 -2.61 -4.46
C LYS A 156 -9.94 -2.08 -5.42
N VAL A 157 -10.41 -2.91 -6.34
CA VAL A 157 -11.47 -2.53 -7.30
C VAL A 157 -12.78 -2.20 -6.59
N VAL A 158 -13.19 -3.04 -5.62
CA VAL A 158 -14.41 -2.82 -4.83
C VAL A 158 -14.33 -1.49 -4.06
N ARG A 159 -13.22 -1.26 -3.37
CA ARG A 159 -13.01 -0.05 -2.57
C ARG A 159 -12.90 1.21 -3.44
N LEU A 160 -12.21 1.13 -4.57
CA LEU A 160 -12.13 2.25 -5.52
C LEU A 160 -13.51 2.62 -6.07
N LYS A 161 -14.34 1.63 -6.46
CA LYS A 161 -15.71 1.90 -6.93
C LYS A 161 -16.56 2.61 -5.88
N HIS A 162 -16.42 2.23 -4.61
CA HIS A 162 -17.10 2.91 -3.49
C HIS A 162 -16.63 4.37 -3.37
N TRP A 163 -15.32 4.58 -3.35
CA TRP A 163 -14.70 5.91 -3.28
C TRP A 163 -15.14 6.81 -4.45
N LEU A 164 -15.13 6.30 -5.69
CA LEU A 164 -15.60 7.03 -6.87
C LEU A 164 -17.06 7.46 -6.75
N SER A 165 -17.93 6.57 -6.22
CA SER A 165 -19.34 6.89 -5.99
C SER A 165 -19.52 8.00 -4.95
N GLU A 166 -18.78 7.95 -3.85
CA GLU A 166 -18.86 8.95 -2.77
C GLU A 166 -18.36 10.33 -3.19
N HIS A 167 -17.30 10.36 -4.03
CA HIS A 167 -16.67 11.60 -4.49
C HIS A 167 -17.19 12.09 -5.84
N GLN A 168 -18.16 11.38 -6.46
CA GLN A 168 -18.75 11.71 -7.76
C GLN A 168 -17.69 11.80 -8.88
N HIS A 169 -16.72 10.89 -8.86
CA HIS A 169 -15.68 10.74 -9.89
C HIS A 169 -15.88 9.48 -10.72
N ASP A 170 -15.20 9.43 -11.85
CA ASP A 170 -15.11 8.28 -12.72
C ASP A 170 -13.65 7.97 -13.10
N LEU A 171 -13.44 6.96 -13.93
CA LEU A 171 -12.10 6.55 -14.37
C LEU A 171 -11.72 7.14 -15.73
N GLN A 172 -12.50 8.08 -16.30
CA GLN A 172 -12.16 8.68 -17.57
C GLN A 172 -10.82 9.44 -17.49
N GLY A 173 -9.87 9.05 -18.34
CA GLY A 173 -8.52 9.59 -18.36
C GLY A 173 -7.63 9.19 -17.19
N SER A 174 -8.06 8.21 -16.38
CA SER A 174 -7.35 7.78 -15.19
C SER A 174 -6.03 7.06 -15.48
N TYR A 175 -5.11 7.17 -14.52
CA TYR A 175 -3.82 6.48 -14.47
C TYR A 175 -3.78 5.58 -13.25
N PHE A 176 -3.14 4.42 -13.38
CA PHE A 176 -2.77 3.60 -12.22
C PHE A 176 -1.35 3.08 -12.37
N TYR A 177 -0.54 3.35 -11.36
CA TYR A 177 0.88 3.01 -11.23
C TYR A 177 1.03 1.89 -10.22
N SER A 178 1.60 0.74 -10.60
CA SER A 178 1.82 -0.39 -9.70
C SER A 178 3.00 -1.26 -10.15
N ASP A 179 3.67 -1.89 -9.19
CA ASP A 179 4.76 -2.86 -9.39
C ASP A 179 4.27 -4.32 -9.41
N SER A 180 3.05 -4.60 -8.94
CA SER A 180 2.62 -5.95 -8.59
C SER A 180 1.56 -6.53 -9.52
N HIS A 181 1.74 -7.82 -9.90
CA HIS A 181 0.69 -8.58 -10.59
C HIS A 181 -0.59 -8.76 -9.75
N ASN A 182 -0.51 -8.60 -8.42
CA ASN A 182 -1.70 -8.60 -7.56
C ASN A 182 -2.66 -7.45 -7.90
N ASP A 183 -2.18 -6.41 -8.56
CA ASP A 183 -2.96 -5.23 -8.96
C ASP A 183 -3.55 -5.32 -10.38
N LEU A 184 -3.34 -6.42 -11.09
CA LEU A 184 -3.94 -6.65 -12.41
C LEU A 184 -5.44 -6.38 -12.45
N PRO A 185 -6.25 -6.81 -11.44
CA PRO A 185 -7.70 -6.51 -11.46
C PRO A 185 -8.02 -5.03 -11.53
N LEU A 186 -7.16 -4.15 -10.99
CA LEU A 186 -7.35 -2.70 -11.02
C LEU A 186 -6.67 -2.05 -12.22
N LEU A 187 -5.47 -2.50 -12.61
CA LEU A 187 -4.79 -2.04 -13.82
C LEU A 187 -5.67 -2.20 -15.08
N GLU A 188 -6.51 -3.25 -15.10
CA GLU A 188 -7.47 -3.51 -16.19
C GLU A 188 -8.69 -2.60 -16.19
N GLN A 189 -8.91 -1.78 -15.16
CA GLN A 189 -10.09 -0.89 -15.05
C GLN A 189 -9.80 0.55 -15.46
N VAL A 190 -8.53 0.98 -15.41
CA VAL A 190 -8.13 2.35 -15.70
C VAL A 190 -7.84 2.56 -17.19
N ASP A 191 -7.90 3.81 -17.64
CA ASP A 191 -7.60 4.14 -19.04
C ASP A 191 -6.11 4.01 -19.38
N THR A 192 -5.24 4.32 -18.40
CA THR A 192 -3.80 4.30 -18.60
C THR A 192 -3.11 3.49 -17.48
N PRO A 193 -3.02 2.16 -17.64
CA PRO A 193 -2.23 1.32 -16.74
C PRO A 193 -0.73 1.50 -16.97
N ILE A 194 0.04 1.59 -15.89
CA ILE A 194 1.49 1.80 -15.92
C ILE A 194 2.16 0.83 -14.94
N ALA A 195 3.04 -0.01 -15.45
CA ALA A 195 3.85 -0.91 -14.65
C ALA A 195 5.13 -0.18 -14.20
N VAL A 196 5.33 -0.10 -12.88
CA VAL A 196 6.47 0.59 -12.26
C VAL A 196 7.40 -0.44 -11.64
N ASP A 197 8.64 -0.56 -12.12
CA ASP A 197 9.61 -1.54 -11.62
C ASP A 197 8.96 -2.93 -11.36
N PRO A 198 8.16 -3.47 -12.32
CA PRO A 198 7.20 -4.53 -12.10
C PRO A 198 7.84 -5.87 -11.76
N ASP A 199 7.12 -6.70 -11.01
CA ASP A 199 7.43 -8.12 -10.91
C ASP A 199 7.37 -8.82 -12.27
N ASP A 200 7.95 -10.02 -12.36
CA ASP A 200 8.08 -10.76 -13.65
C ASP A 200 6.73 -11.00 -14.33
N LYS A 201 5.68 -11.31 -13.54
CA LYS A 201 4.34 -11.59 -14.06
C LYS A 201 3.68 -10.33 -14.61
N LEU A 202 3.75 -9.22 -13.87
CA LEU A 202 3.22 -7.94 -14.35
C LEU A 202 4.01 -7.44 -15.55
N ALA A 203 5.34 -7.60 -15.55
CA ALA A 203 6.18 -7.21 -16.68
C ALA A 203 5.81 -7.99 -17.96
N GLU A 204 5.52 -9.28 -17.84
CA GLU A 204 5.06 -10.09 -18.97
C GLU A 204 3.72 -9.59 -19.51
N VAL A 205 2.72 -9.39 -18.64
CA VAL A 205 1.39 -8.87 -19.03
C VAL A 205 1.50 -7.49 -19.64
N ALA A 206 2.29 -6.59 -19.06
CA ALA A 206 2.49 -5.24 -19.57
C ALA A 206 3.06 -5.23 -20.99
N ARG A 207 4.04 -6.10 -21.29
CA ARG A 207 4.58 -6.26 -22.66
C ARG A 207 3.54 -6.83 -23.63
N GLN A 208 2.75 -7.83 -23.21
CA GLN A 208 1.71 -8.44 -24.05
C GLN A 208 0.58 -7.47 -24.41
N ARG A 209 0.32 -6.48 -23.53
CA ARG A 209 -0.77 -5.51 -23.66
C ARG A 209 -0.31 -4.12 -24.10
N ASP A 210 0.96 -3.96 -24.45
CA ASP A 210 1.58 -2.67 -24.79
C ASP A 210 1.41 -1.59 -23.70
N TRP A 211 1.35 -2.01 -22.42
CA TRP A 211 1.33 -1.07 -21.31
C TRP A 211 2.70 -0.44 -21.09
N LYS A 212 2.71 0.81 -20.67
CA LYS A 212 3.93 1.51 -20.35
C LYS A 212 4.62 0.86 -19.14
N ILE A 213 5.93 0.62 -19.28
CA ILE A 213 6.80 0.19 -18.18
C ILE A 213 7.78 1.34 -17.91
N LEU A 214 7.96 1.71 -16.64
CA LEU A 214 8.92 2.72 -16.22
C LEU A 214 9.62 2.32 -14.92
N SER A 215 10.74 2.98 -14.60
CA SER A 215 11.41 2.85 -13.31
C SER A 215 11.39 4.17 -12.56
N LEU A 216 11.08 4.09 -11.25
CA LEU A 216 11.19 5.21 -10.31
C LEU A 216 12.43 5.08 -9.41
N ARG A 217 13.22 4.00 -9.56
CA ARG A 217 14.40 3.71 -8.70
C ARG A 217 15.70 4.31 -9.21
N GLU A 218 15.81 4.62 -10.51
CA GLU A 218 17.03 5.18 -11.13
C GLU A 218 16.80 6.43 -11.98
#